data_814061b99618233ba535d72e6ea4112c
#
_entry.id   814061b99618233ba535d72e6ea4112c
#
_cell.length_a   1.000
_cell.length_b   1.000
_cell.length_c   1.000
_cell.angle_alpha   90.00
_cell.angle_beta   90.00
_cell.angle_gamma   90.00
#
_symmetry.space_group_name_H-M   'P 1'
#
loop_
_entity.id
_entity.type
_entity.pdbx_description
1 polymer ?
#
loop_
_entity_poly.entity_id
_entity_poly.type
_entity_poly.pdbx_seq_one_letter_code
_entity_poly.pdbx_strand_id
1 'polypeptide(L)'
;DLSKNLIDKNKGLLLGQCLTAVGWVQNTVPKQTKGIVELPMTDTAGAGIAVGMAIAGARPVLVIRYQSFLWLNSSPIVMHAAKSKEIFGYDCPLMIRAIASESEIGQGPLHANAYHSIFAHMPGLIVCSPMTPKEYKQVWSYYIKSKKPIFVSEHRSFYKSNFEYK
;
A
#
# COMPACT_ATOMS: atom_id res chain seq x y z
N ASP A 1 -0.14 0.32 17.29
CA ASP A 1 -0.61 0.73 15.97
C ASP A 1 0.58 1.02 15.05
N LEU A 2 0.77 0.18 14.01
CA LEU A 2 1.92 0.22 13.09
C LEU A 2 1.93 1.51 12.26
N SER A 3 0.78 1.93 11.76
CA SER A 3 0.63 3.14 10.97
C SER A 3 0.95 4.40 11.77
N LYS A 4 0.46 4.46 13.01
CA LYS A 4 0.74 5.58 13.91
C LYS A 4 2.24 5.68 14.25
N ASN A 5 2.86 4.54 14.54
CA ASN A 5 4.30 4.50 14.79
C ASN A 5 5.13 4.96 13.57
N LEU A 6 4.71 4.59 12.36
CA LEU A 6 5.35 5.05 11.13
C LEU A 6 5.26 6.58 10.98
N ILE A 7 4.08 7.15 11.21
CA ILE A 7 3.85 8.60 11.11
C ILE A 7 4.68 9.36 12.16
N ASP A 8 4.62 8.93 13.40
CA ASP A 8 5.19 9.67 14.52
C ASP A 8 6.72 9.58 14.59
N LYS A 9 7.30 8.46 14.19
CA LYS A 9 8.73 8.17 14.39
C LYS A 9 9.57 8.05 13.13
N ASN A 10 8.95 7.85 11.96
CA ASN A 10 9.68 7.43 10.76
C ASN A 10 9.43 8.33 9.54
N LYS A 11 9.01 9.58 9.72
CA LYS A 11 8.65 10.51 8.62
C LYS A 11 7.62 9.89 7.67
N GLY A 12 6.78 9.03 8.19
CA GLY A 12 5.79 8.30 7.41
C GLY A 12 4.54 9.13 7.18
N LEU A 13 3.84 8.78 6.13
CA LEU A 13 2.49 9.28 5.87
C LEU A 13 1.69 8.21 5.12
N LEU A 14 0.39 8.23 5.30
CA LEU A 14 -0.53 7.41 4.53
C LEU A 14 -1.29 8.32 3.58
N LEU A 15 -1.38 7.93 2.32
CA LEU A 15 -2.11 8.66 1.30
C LEU A 15 -2.94 7.71 0.45
N GLY A 16 -4.04 8.20 -0.07
CA GLY A 16 -4.93 7.43 -0.93
C GLY A 16 -6.26 8.13 -1.16
N GLN A 17 -7.06 7.56 -2.03
CA GLN A 17 -8.40 8.07 -2.34
C GLN A 17 -9.44 7.38 -1.45
N CYS A 18 -10.43 8.15 -1.01
CA CYS A 18 -11.53 7.64 -0.18
C CYS A 18 -11.08 6.94 1.11
N LEU A 19 -10.00 7.40 1.74
CA LEU A 19 -9.53 6.80 2.99
C LEU A 19 -10.55 6.96 4.11
N THR A 20 -11.13 8.15 4.21
CA THR A 20 -12.08 8.51 5.27
C THR A 20 -13.51 8.07 4.96
N ALA A 21 -13.91 8.13 3.70
CA ALA A 21 -15.27 7.86 3.24
C ALA A 21 -15.76 6.41 3.50
N VAL A 22 -14.85 5.49 3.70
CA VAL A 22 -15.15 4.08 4.03
C VAL A 22 -14.68 3.69 5.42
N GLY A 23 -14.92 4.56 6.38
CA GLY A 23 -14.60 4.28 7.77
C GLY A 23 -13.11 4.07 7.99
N TRP A 24 -12.28 4.95 7.42
CA TRP A 24 -10.82 4.87 7.55
C TRP A 24 -10.28 3.52 7.07
N VAL A 25 -10.72 3.14 5.87
CA VAL A 25 -10.38 1.84 5.26
C VAL A 25 -10.67 0.69 6.23
N GLN A 26 -11.93 0.63 6.69
CA GLN A 26 -12.41 -0.37 7.65
C GLN A 26 -11.60 -0.39 8.98
N ASN A 27 -11.30 0.80 9.49
CA ASN A 27 -10.50 1.01 10.70
C ASN A 27 -9.05 0.51 10.63
N THR A 28 -8.49 0.31 9.45
CA THR A 28 -7.08 -0.05 9.28
C THR A 28 -6.15 1.16 9.10
N VAL A 29 -6.72 2.36 8.93
CA VAL A 29 -6.01 3.64 8.89
C VAL A 29 -6.34 4.42 10.18
N PRO A 30 -5.37 5.08 10.83
CA PRO A 30 -5.61 5.86 12.03
C PRO A 30 -6.58 7.02 11.79
N LYS A 31 -7.53 7.23 12.70
CA LYS A 31 -8.47 8.35 12.67
C LYS A 31 -7.78 9.63 13.17
N GLN A 32 -6.91 10.17 12.36
CA GLN A 32 -6.18 11.41 12.66
C GLN A 32 -5.88 12.18 11.37
N THR A 33 -5.63 13.47 11.46
CA THR A 33 -5.31 14.32 10.31
C THR A 33 -3.81 14.38 10.03
N LYS A 34 -2.98 14.38 11.06
CA LYS A 34 -1.52 14.40 10.91
C LYS A 34 -1.02 13.13 10.24
N GLY A 35 -0.32 13.28 9.12
CA GLY A 35 0.28 12.17 8.38
C GLY A 35 -0.72 11.33 7.57
N ILE A 36 -1.97 11.78 7.46
CA ILE A 36 -2.98 11.19 6.59
C ILE A 36 -3.33 12.19 5.50
N VAL A 37 -3.21 11.78 4.25
CA VAL A 37 -3.48 12.62 3.08
C VAL A 37 -4.58 11.98 2.25
N GLU A 38 -5.76 12.59 2.28
CA GLU A 38 -6.84 12.24 1.37
C GLU A 38 -6.53 12.81 -0.01
N LEU A 39 -6.36 11.94 -0.99
CA LEU A 39 -6.11 12.36 -2.37
C LEU A 39 -7.43 12.59 -3.10
N PRO A 40 -7.50 13.58 -4.01
CA PRO A 40 -8.61 13.66 -4.96
C PRO A 40 -8.61 12.44 -5.90
N MET A 41 -9.68 12.26 -6.64
CA MET A 41 -9.85 11.14 -7.59
C MET A 41 -8.92 11.31 -8.81
N THR A 42 -7.64 11.05 -8.62
CA THR A 42 -6.56 11.24 -9.59
C THR A 42 -5.63 10.02 -9.59
N ASP A 43 -6.15 8.85 -9.90
CA ASP A 43 -5.48 7.56 -9.72
C ASP A 43 -3.99 7.57 -10.13
N THR A 44 -3.69 7.88 -11.38
CA THR A 44 -2.31 7.88 -11.90
C THR A 44 -1.43 8.91 -11.16
N ALA A 45 -1.95 10.10 -10.90
CA ALA A 45 -1.20 11.15 -10.20
C ALA A 45 -0.91 10.77 -8.74
N GLY A 46 -1.84 10.07 -8.07
CA GLY A 46 -1.67 9.63 -6.70
C GLY A 46 -0.43 8.74 -6.50
N ALA A 47 -0.24 7.76 -7.38
CA ALA A 47 0.96 6.92 -7.36
C ALA A 47 2.24 7.73 -7.67
N GLY A 48 2.18 8.64 -8.62
CA GLY A 48 3.31 9.54 -8.95
C GLY A 48 3.72 10.42 -7.78
N ILE A 49 2.75 10.99 -7.05
CA ILE A 49 2.98 11.77 -5.83
C ILE A 49 3.68 10.91 -4.77
N ALA A 50 3.19 9.69 -4.54
CA ALA A 50 3.79 8.77 -3.56
C ALA A 50 5.24 8.42 -3.92
N VAL A 51 5.53 8.18 -5.19
CA VAL A 51 6.90 7.93 -5.69
C VAL A 51 7.79 9.15 -5.44
N GLY A 52 7.33 10.34 -5.81
CA GLY A 52 8.06 11.59 -5.58
C GLY A 52 8.37 11.82 -4.10
N MET A 53 7.40 11.60 -3.22
CA MET A 53 7.59 11.69 -1.77
C MET A 53 8.64 10.70 -1.25
N ALA A 54 8.62 9.45 -1.75
CA ALA A 54 9.59 8.44 -1.35
C ALA A 54 11.02 8.82 -1.76
N ILE A 55 11.20 9.29 -2.98
CA ILE A 55 12.50 9.76 -3.49
C ILE A 55 12.99 10.99 -2.72
N ALA A 56 12.08 11.86 -2.31
CA ALA A 56 12.38 13.03 -1.48
C ALA A 56 12.69 12.69 0.00
N GLY A 57 12.71 11.41 0.36
CA GLY A 57 13.13 10.94 1.69
C GLY A 57 12.01 10.76 2.71
N ALA A 58 10.74 10.86 2.30
CA ALA A 58 9.62 10.43 3.11
C ALA A 58 9.44 8.90 3.06
N ARG A 59 8.53 8.38 3.91
CA ARG A 59 8.11 6.98 3.89
C ARG A 59 6.61 6.88 3.65
N PRO A 60 6.16 7.07 2.39
CA PRO A 60 4.74 7.04 2.07
C PRO A 60 4.19 5.61 2.02
N VAL A 61 2.96 5.47 2.51
CA VAL A 61 2.12 4.29 2.33
C VAL A 61 0.96 4.69 1.43
N LEU A 62 1.00 4.28 0.19
CA LEU A 62 -0.11 4.48 -0.76
C LEU A 62 -1.15 3.39 -0.53
N VAL A 63 -2.36 3.79 -0.19
CA VAL A 63 -3.49 2.88 0.05
C VAL A 63 -4.38 2.85 -1.18
N ILE A 64 -4.49 1.69 -1.80
CA ILE A 64 -5.35 1.43 -2.97
C ILE A 64 -6.47 0.50 -2.54
N ARG A 65 -7.70 1.02 -2.54
CA ARG A 65 -8.88 0.34 -1.98
C ARG A 65 -9.28 -0.97 -2.64
N TYR A 66 -9.04 -1.08 -3.94
CA TYR A 66 -9.28 -2.30 -4.72
C TYR A 66 -8.13 -2.49 -5.68
N GLN A 67 -7.66 -3.72 -5.81
CA GLN A 67 -6.53 -4.00 -6.69
C GLN A 67 -6.81 -3.70 -8.16
N SER A 68 -8.06 -3.62 -8.58
CA SER A 68 -8.43 -3.16 -9.93
C SER A 68 -7.91 -1.75 -10.27
N PHE A 69 -7.78 -0.85 -9.29
CA PHE A 69 -7.21 0.48 -9.50
C PHE A 69 -5.68 0.47 -9.68
N LEU A 70 -5.02 -0.66 -9.44
CA LEU A 70 -3.58 -0.78 -9.70
C LEU A 70 -3.24 -0.57 -11.18
N TRP A 71 -4.15 -0.90 -12.10
CA TRP A 71 -3.93 -0.68 -13.53
C TRP A 71 -3.69 0.79 -13.84
N LEU A 72 -4.42 1.69 -13.21
CA LEU A 72 -4.26 3.14 -13.35
C LEU A 72 -3.00 3.66 -12.64
N ASN A 73 -2.58 2.99 -11.58
CA ASN A 73 -1.43 3.36 -10.77
C ASN A 73 -0.13 2.61 -11.17
N SER A 74 -0.20 1.66 -12.10
CA SER A 74 0.90 0.74 -12.40
C SER A 74 2.13 1.43 -12.97
N SER A 75 1.95 2.40 -13.88
CA SER A 75 3.08 3.07 -14.53
C SER A 75 4.04 3.74 -13.54
N PRO A 76 3.61 4.63 -12.63
CA PRO A 76 4.53 5.20 -11.63
C PRO A 76 5.17 4.13 -10.72
N ILE A 77 4.44 3.07 -10.37
CA ILE A 77 4.94 2.00 -9.51
C ILE A 77 6.01 1.18 -10.22
N VAL A 78 5.71 0.69 -11.43
CA VAL A 78 6.56 -0.27 -12.16
C VAL A 78 7.71 0.43 -12.87
N MET A 79 7.45 1.57 -13.53
CA MET A 79 8.44 2.28 -14.34
C MET A 79 9.33 3.20 -13.52
N HIS A 80 8.82 3.77 -12.43
CA HIS A 80 9.56 4.74 -11.64
C HIS A 80 9.99 4.19 -10.28
N ALA A 81 9.06 3.77 -9.41
CA ALA A 81 9.44 3.29 -8.07
C ALA A 81 10.36 2.07 -8.12
N ALA A 82 9.97 1.05 -8.88
CA ALA A 82 10.73 -0.20 -9.00
C ALA A 82 12.11 -0.03 -9.66
N LYS A 83 12.27 0.99 -10.50
CA LYS A 83 13.50 1.25 -11.28
C LYS A 83 14.32 2.44 -10.78
N SER A 84 13.83 3.18 -9.80
CA SER A 84 14.45 4.40 -9.28
C SER A 84 15.94 4.21 -8.92
N LYS A 85 16.25 3.10 -8.23
CA LYS A 85 17.64 2.82 -7.81
C LYS A 85 18.54 2.49 -8.98
N GLU A 86 18.03 1.72 -9.94
CA GLU A 86 18.79 1.25 -11.10
C GLU A 86 19.09 2.39 -12.09
N ILE A 87 18.11 3.25 -12.37
CA ILE A 87 18.21 4.30 -13.39
C ILE A 87 18.83 5.59 -12.81
N PHE A 88 18.41 6.00 -11.61
CA PHE A 88 18.72 7.30 -11.05
C PHE A 88 19.58 7.26 -9.78
N GLY A 89 19.85 6.07 -9.24
CA GLY A 89 20.58 5.91 -7.98
C GLY A 89 19.78 6.21 -6.72
N TYR A 90 18.49 6.61 -6.84
CA TYR A 90 17.66 7.00 -5.69
C TYR A 90 16.99 5.80 -5.03
N ASP A 91 17.00 5.79 -3.71
CA ASP A 91 16.19 4.89 -2.92
C ASP A 91 14.71 5.33 -3.02
N CYS A 92 13.79 4.36 -3.10
CA CYS A 92 12.36 4.63 -3.17
C CYS A 92 11.59 3.77 -2.16
N PRO A 93 11.64 4.12 -0.86
CA PRO A 93 10.95 3.38 0.20
C PRO A 93 9.45 3.67 0.19
N LEU A 94 8.74 3.13 -0.78
CA LEU A 94 7.29 3.25 -0.95
C LEU A 94 6.62 1.92 -0.56
N MET A 95 5.59 1.96 0.31
CA MET A 95 4.69 0.84 0.51
C MET A 95 3.39 1.08 -0.25
N ILE A 96 2.98 0.12 -1.06
CA ILE A 96 1.68 0.10 -1.72
C ILE A 96 0.82 -0.93 -0.98
N ARG A 97 -0.17 -0.47 -0.21
CA ARG A 97 -1.21 -1.32 0.39
C ARG A 97 -2.36 -1.43 -0.59
N ALA A 98 -2.50 -2.57 -1.25
CA ALA A 98 -3.55 -2.78 -2.24
C ALA A 98 -4.49 -3.89 -1.79
N ILE A 99 -5.77 -3.54 -1.65
CA ILE A 99 -6.77 -4.43 -1.05
C ILE A 99 -7.31 -5.38 -2.12
N ALA A 100 -7.07 -6.69 -1.92
CA ALA A 100 -7.75 -7.75 -2.64
C ALA A 100 -9.14 -7.95 -2.04
N SER A 101 -10.16 -7.98 -2.87
CA SER A 101 -11.53 -8.21 -2.47
C SER A 101 -12.04 -9.48 -3.14
N GLU A 102 -12.47 -10.45 -2.36
CA GLU A 102 -13.08 -11.67 -2.87
C GLU A 102 -14.58 -11.47 -3.12
N SER A 103 -15.13 -12.27 -4.01
CA SER A 103 -16.48 -12.10 -4.58
C SER A 103 -17.64 -12.16 -3.57
N GLU A 104 -17.48 -12.82 -2.46
CA GLU A 104 -18.54 -13.01 -1.46
C GLU A 104 -19.00 -11.70 -0.77
N ILE A 105 -18.29 -10.59 -0.96
CA ILE A 105 -18.57 -9.33 -0.29
C ILE A 105 -19.34 -8.35 -1.17
N GLY A 106 -19.89 -8.79 -2.29
CA GLY A 106 -20.80 -7.98 -3.11
C GLY A 106 -20.17 -6.82 -3.86
N GLN A 107 -18.88 -6.87 -4.15
CA GLN A 107 -18.17 -5.80 -4.88
C GLN A 107 -18.29 -5.92 -6.40
N GLY A 108 -18.86 -7.00 -6.89
CA GLY A 108 -18.98 -7.31 -8.31
C GLY A 108 -17.64 -7.61 -8.99
N PRO A 109 -17.68 -8.05 -10.27
CA PRO A 109 -16.49 -8.55 -10.97
C PRO A 109 -15.41 -7.47 -11.20
N LEU A 110 -15.77 -6.19 -11.19
CA LEU A 110 -14.80 -5.11 -11.37
C LEU A 110 -13.83 -5.00 -10.18
N HIS A 111 -14.29 -5.22 -8.96
CA HIS A 111 -13.51 -5.01 -7.75
C HIS A 111 -13.15 -6.29 -6.99
N ALA A 112 -13.74 -7.42 -7.37
CA ALA A 112 -13.46 -8.72 -6.76
C ALA A 112 -12.21 -9.36 -7.39
N ASN A 113 -11.03 -8.79 -7.12
CA ASN A 113 -9.80 -9.16 -7.79
C ASN A 113 -8.61 -9.22 -6.85
N ALA A 114 -7.63 -10.07 -7.21
CA ALA A 114 -6.31 -10.18 -6.58
C ALA A 114 -5.24 -10.27 -7.67
N TYR A 115 -4.46 -9.19 -7.85
CA TYR A 115 -3.48 -9.08 -8.94
C TYR A 115 -2.02 -9.17 -8.47
N HIS A 116 -1.76 -9.55 -7.23
CA HIS A 116 -0.41 -9.59 -6.67
C HIS A 116 0.56 -10.49 -7.49
N SER A 117 0.07 -11.58 -8.08
CA SER A 117 0.87 -12.47 -8.93
C SER A 117 1.42 -11.76 -10.17
N ILE A 118 0.66 -10.85 -10.77
CA ILE A 118 1.10 -10.07 -11.93
C ILE A 118 2.22 -9.11 -11.52
N PHE A 119 2.05 -8.43 -10.38
CA PHE A 119 3.07 -7.52 -9.87
C PHE A 119 4.32 -8.25 -9.36
N ALA A 120 4.23 -9.54 -9.01
CA ALA A 120 5.39 -10.36 -8.66
C ALA A 120 6.35 -10.60 -9.84
N HIS A 121 5.89 -10.42 -11.07
CA HIS A 121 6.72 -10.47 -12.27
C HIS A 121 7.43 -9.14 -12.59
N MET A 122 7.23 -8.08 -11.80
CA MET A 122 7.82 -6.76 -12.06
C MET A 122 9.18 -6.62 -11.34
N PRO A 123 10.32 -6.65 -12.06
CA PRO A 123 11.65 -6.54 -11.44
C PRO A 123 11.82 -5.24 -10.67
N GLY A 124 12.38 -5.32 -9.46
CA GLY A 124 12.61 -4.18 -8.58
C GLY A 124 11.50 -3.91 -7.57
N LEU A 125 10.35 -4.58 -7.72
CA LEU A 125 9.24 -4.51 -6.77
C LEU A 125 9.25 -5.75 -5.85
N ILE A 126 9.15 -5.52 -4.54
CA ILE A 126 8.96 -6.59 -3.56
C ILE A 126 7.46 -6.79 -3.39
N VAL A 127 6.98 -8.02 -3.55
CA VAL A 127 5.55 -8.34 -3.42
C VAL A 127 5.35 -9.24 -2.21
N CYS A 128 4.42 -8.87 -1.34
CA CYS A 128 4.04 -9.59 -0.14
C CYS A 128 2.52 -9.80 -0.09
N SER A 129 2.09 -10.97 0.36
CA SER A 129 0.69 -11.28 0.62
C SER A 129 0.55 -11.87 2.04
N PRO A 130 0.63 -11.02 3.08
CA PRO A 130 0.55 -11.50 4.46
C PRO A 130 -0.85 -12.01 4.79
N MET A 131 -0.90 -13.13 5.50
CA MET A 131 -2.12 -13.83 5.88
C MET A 131 -2.41 -13.71 7.38
N THR A 132 -1.38 -13.47 8.19
CA THR A 132 -1.47 -13.45 9.65
C THR A 132 -1.01 -12.12 10.24
N PRO A 133 -1.47 -11.73 11.44
CA PRO A 133 -0.99 -10.53 12.12
C PRO A 133 0.52 -10.51 12.36
N LYS A 134 1.14 -11.67 12.53
CA LYS A 134 2.60 -11.81 12.69
C LYS A 134 3.32 -11.40 11.40
N GLU A 135 2.85 -11.90 10.26
CA GLU A 135 3.41 -11.55 8.94
C GLU A 135 3.20 -10.07 8.61
N TYR A 136 2.04 -9.49 8.94
CA TYR A 136 1.83 -8.05 8.81
C TYR A 136 2.87 -7.25 9.61
N LYS A 137 3.13 -7.62 10.86
CA LYS A 137 4.16 -6.98 11.68
C LYS A 137 5.56 -7.11 11.05
N GLN A 138 5.88 -8.27 10.47
CA GLN A 138 7.16 -8.49 9.79
C GLN A 138 7.31 -7.62 8.54
N VAL A 139 6.27 -7.54 7.70
CA VAL A 139 6.25 -6.68 6.50
C VAL A 139 6.46 -5.21 6.88
N TRP A 140 5.76 -4.72 7.90
CA TRP A 140 5.91 -3.35 8.38
C TRP A 140 7.30 -3.09 8.96
N SER A 141 7.84 -4.01 9.75
CA SER A 141 9.19 -3.91 10.31
C SER A 141 10.26 -3.89 9.22
N TYR A 142 10.05 -4.67 8.17
CA TYR A 142 10.91 -4.65 6.98
C TYR A 142 10.79 -3.33 6.23
N TYR A 143 9.57 -2.84 5.99
CA TYR A 143 9.33 -1.59 5.27
C TYR A 143 10.01 -0.39 5.92
N ILE A 144 9.97 -0.28 7.25
CA ILE A 144 10.62 0.83 7.97
C ILE A 144 12.12 0.92 7.66
N LYS A 145 12.76 -0.20 7.36
CA LYS A 145 14.19 -0.29 7.04
C LYS A 145 14.46 -0.37 5.54
N SER A 146 13.46 -0.67 4.74
CA SER A 146 13.62 -0.88 3.30
C SER A 146 14.00 0.41 2.58
N LYS A 147 14.76 0.23 1.51
CA LYS A 147 15.10 1.24 0.50
C LYS A 147 14.39 1.01 -0.83
N LYS A 148 13.62 -0.08 -0.92
CA LYS A 148 12.93 -0.52 -2.14
C LYS A 148 11.41 -0.39 -1.98
N PRO A 149 10.68 -0.26 -3.08
CA PRO A 149 9.23 -0.29 -3.04
C PRO A 149 8.71 -1.69 -2.71
N ILE A 150 7.63 -1.72 -1.91
CA ILE A 150 6.99 -2.94 -1.44
C ILE A 150 5.50 -2.87 -1.77
N PHE A 151 5.02 -3.86 -2.49
CA PHE A 151 3.61 -4.08 -2.74
C PHE A 151 3.08 -5.08 -1.70
N VAL A 152 2.03 -4.69 -0.99
CA VAL A 152 1.37 -5.54 0.01
C VAL A 152 -0.06 -5.82 -0.46
N SER A 153 -0.32 -7.07 -0.84
CA SER A 153 -1.66 -7.55 -1.14
C SER A 153 -2.38 -7.87 0.16
N GLU A 154 -3.38 -7.07 0.49
CA GLU A 154 -4.16 -7.26 1.72
C GLU A 154 -5.51 -7.88 1.39
N HIS A 155 -5.80 -9.06 1.92
CA HIS A 155 -7.10 -9.71 1.72
C HIS A 155 -8.14 -9.13 2.67
N ARG A 156 -9.18 -8.55 2.11
CA ARG A 156 -10.26 -7.88 2.85
C ARG A 156 -10.99 -8.79 3.83
N SER A 157 -11.15 -10.06 3.46
CA SER A 157 -11.79 -11.08 4.31
C SER A 157 -11.10 -11.24 5.68
N PHE A 158 -9.80 -10.97 5.75
CA PHE A 158 -9.04 -11.12 6.99
C PHE A 158 -9.19 -9.93 7.97
N TYR A 159 -9.70 -8.79 7.54
CA TYR A 159 -9.83 -7.62 8.43
C TYR A 159 -10.75 -7.83 9.64
N LYS A 160 -11.68 -8.77 9.53
CA LYS A 160 -12.62 -9.12 10.61
C LYS A 160 -12.39 -10.53 11.17
N SER A 161 -11.36 -11.22 10.70
CA SER A 161 -11.07 -12.58 11.15
C SER A 161 -10.31 -12.55 12.47
N ASN A 162 -10.78 -13.32 13.44
CA ASN A 162 -10.05 -13.60 14.66
C ASN A 162 -9.15 -14.81 14.38
N PHE A 163 -7.86 -14.57 14.26
CA PHE A 163 -6.87 -15.64 14.18
C PHE A 163 -6.49 -16.04 15.59
N GLU A 164 -6.97 -17.18 16.06
CA GLU A 164 -6.42 -17.80 17.24
C GLU A 164 -5.09 -18.47 16.86
N TYR A 165 -4.01 -18.00 17.44
CA TYR A 165 -2.73 -18.69 17.36
C TYR A 165 -2.77 -19.88 18.31
N LYS A 166 -2.82 -21.08 17.76
CA LYS A 166 -2.48 -22.28 18.51
C LYS A 166 -0.97 -22.48 18.48
#